data_bca6cd6db71b9be626bb421ff24b5515
#
_entry.id   bca6cd6db71b9be626bb421ff24b5515
#
_cell.length_a   1.000
_cell.length_b   1.000
_cell.length_c   1.000
_cell.angle_alpha   90.00
_cell.angle_beta   90.00
_cell.angle_gamma   90.00
#
_symmetry.space_group_name_H-M   'P 1'
#
loop_
_entity.id
_entity.type
_entity.pdbx_description
1 polymer ?
#
loop_
_entity_poly.entity_id
_entity_poly.type
_entity_poly.pdbx_seq_one_letter_code
_entity_poly.pdbx_strand_id
1 'polypeptide(L)'
;MRALWQDLILSMRTLRKEPASALIASLTLALGIGLCSATFSLNYGVFMRGLGVPEEDRVTMIARSNPELNQEWMSVTQHDYYDWREQQTSFLGLAAYYTGTVNLSGTEGPERYNGGFVSANIFDQLRVAAALGTGFRSGDDLPGAPLTLVLGHEVWVNRYASDPEVVGKPVIVNGEAAVILGVMPEEFRFPQNQQLWVALRDSRSTLASRGDGTQYSVFGRLKDGVTLDQAEREMALIAGRLAEAYPVTNRGVSFHSPMRIVCL
;
A
#
# COMPACT_ATOMS: atom_id res chain seq x y z
N MET A 1 -39.50 -35.84 -14.94
CA MET A 1 -40.15 -34.57 -14.55
C MET A 1 -41.30 -34.75 -13.53
N ARG A 2 -42.19 -35.76 -13.65
CA ARG A 2 -43.26 -35.97 -12.68
C ARG A 2 -42.78 -36.35 -11.28
N ALA A 3 -41.72 -37.15 -11.14
CA ALA A 3 -41.14 -37.54 -9.83
C ALA A 3 -40.58 -36.34 -9.06
N LEU A 4 -39.78 -35.46 -9.68
CA LEU A 4 -39.24 -34.24 -9.10
C LEU A 4 -40.33 -33.29 -8.57
N TRP A 5 -41.45 -33.19 -9.30
CA TRP A 5 -42.56 -32.34 -8.91
C TRP A 5 -43.31 -32.92 -7.69
N GLN A 6 -43.44 -34.25 -7.59
CA GLN A 6 -44.03 -34.93 -6.43
C GLN A 6 -43.14 -34.79 -5.18
N ASP A 7 -41.81 -34.93 -5.36
CA ASP A 7 -40.83 -34.76 -4.26
C ASP A 7 -40.84 -33.33 -3.72
N LEU A 8 -40.99 -32.34 -4.60
CA LEU A 8 -41.09 -30.93 -4.22
C LEU A 8 -42.33 -30.62 -3.39
N ILE A 9 -43.48 -31.20 -3.78
CA ILE A 9 -44.75 -31.05 -3.05
C ILE A 9 -44.71 -31.79 -1.70
N LEU A 10 -44.07 -32.94 -1.62
CA LEU A 10 -43.88 -33.70 -0.38
C LEU A 10 -42.97 -32.93 0.58
N SER A 11 -41.84 -32.41 0.09
CA SER A 11 -40.91 -31.61 0.88
C SER A 11 -41.58 -30.35 1.47
N MET A 12 -42.37 -29.64 0.65
CA MET A 12 -43.10 -28.46 1.10
C MET A 12 -44.18 -28.78 2.15
N ARG A 13 -44.78 -29.97 2.07
CA ARG A 13 -45.76 -30.44 3.07
C ARG A 13 -45.09 -30.82 4.39
N THR A 14 -43.89 -31.40 4.34
CA THR A 14 -43.10 -31.75 5.53
C THR A 14 -42.59 -30.48 6.24
N LEU A 15 -42.07 -29.48 5.50
CA LEU A 15 -41.67 -28.18 6.02
C LEU A 15 -42.81 -27.44 6.76
N ARG A 16 -44.07 -27.59 6.27
CA ARG A 16 -45.22 -26.99 6.93
C ARG A 16 -45.67 -27.76 8.19
N LYS A 17 -45.34 -29.04 8.32
CA LYS A 17 -45.69 -29.85 9.50
C LYS A 17 -44.71 -29.67 10.64
N GLU A 18 -43.45 -29.30 10.34
CA GLU A 18 -42.39 -29.10 11.36
C GLU A 18 -41.78 -27.70 11.21
N PRO A 19 -42.53 -26.64 11.53
CA PRO A 19 -42.06 -25.27 11.28
C PRO A 19 -40.80 -24.88 12.08
N ALA A 20 -40.59 -25.49 13.26
CA ALA A 20 -39.40 -25.23 14.07
C ALA A 20 -38.14 -25.76 13.41
N SER A 21 -38.15 -26.97 12.86
CA SER A 21 -37.02 -27.56 12.13
C SER A 21 -36.74 -26.81 10.85
N ALA A 22 -37.79 -26.39 10.13
CA ALA A 22 -37.66 -25.56 8.92
C ALA A 22 -37.03 -24.18 9.21
N LEU A 23 -37.41 -23.55 10.33
CA LEU A 23 -36.87 -22.27 10.76
C LEU A 23 -35.39 -22.39 11.12
N ILE A 24 -35.01 -23.42 11.89
CA ILE A 24 -33.62 -23.66 12.26
C ILE A 24 -32.76 -23.92 11.03
N ALA A 25 -33.22 -24.79 10.13
CA ALA A 25 -32.49 -25.06 8.88
C ALA A 25 -32.32 -23.79 8.01
N SER A 26 -33.38 -22.97 7.89
CA SER A 26 -33.33 -21.74 7.15
C SER A 26 -32.40 -20.72 7.77
N LEU A 27 -32.40 -20.56 9.09
CA LEU A 27 -31.47 -19.67 9.81
C LEU A 27 -30.03 -20.13 9.67
N THR A 28 -29.77 -21.43 9.79
CA THR A 28 -28.42 -21.98 9.62
C THR A 28 -27.89 -21.74 8.20
N LEU A 29 -28.74 -21.98 7.18
CA LEU A 29 -28.39 -21.74 5.80
C LEU A 29 -28.18 -20.25 5.53
N ALA A 30 -29.05 -19.37 6.04
CA ALA A 30 -28.93 -17.92 5.90
C ALA A 30 -27.66 -17.40 6.57
N LEU A 31 -27.30 -17.92 7.75
CA LEU A 31 -26.07 -17.56 8.45
C LEU A 31 -24.83 -18.02 7.66
N GLY A 32 -24.85 -19.24 7.13
CA GLY A 32 -23.77 -19.79 6.32
C GLY A 32 -23.55 -18.98 5.03
N ILE A 33 -24.62 -18.72 4.28
CA ILE A 33 -24.55 -17.93 3.05
C ILE A 33 -24.14 -16.48 3.38
N GLY A 34 -24.70 -15.89 4.44
CA GLY A 34 -24.36 -14.52 4.87
C GLY A 34 -22.89 -14.38 5.23
N LEU A 35 -22.34 -15.32 6.00
CA LEU A 35 -20.92 -15.31 6.37
C LEU A 35 -20.01 -15.51 5.16
N CYS A 36 -20.33 -16.47 4.28
CA CYS A 36 -19.58 -16.69 3.04
C CYS A 36 -19.63 -15.44 2.12
N SER A 37 -20.80 -14.83 1.97
CA SER A 37 -20.95 -13.63 1.15
C SER A 37 -20.19 -12.44 1.75
N ALA A 38 -20.24 -12.25 3.06
CA ALA A 38 -19.48 -11.20 3.75
C ALA A 38 -17.97 -11.40 3.57
N THR A 39 -17.49 -12.63 3.79
CA THR A 39 -16.07 -12.97 3.59
C THR A 39 -15.65 -12.79 2.12
N PHE A 40 -16.49 -13.22 1.18
CA PHE A 40 -16.22 -13.01 -0.25
C PHE A 40 -16.20 -11.52 -0.61
N SER A 41 -17.15 -10.73 -0.10
CA SER A 41 -17.21 -9.29 -0.37
C SER A 41 -16.00 -8.54 0.20
N LEU A 42 -15.55 -8.92 1.41
CA LEU A 42 -14.33 -8.39 2.01
C LEU A 42 -13.10 -8.74 1.16
N ASN A 43 -12.95 -10.01 0.79
CA ASN A 43 -11.86 -10.46 -0.06
C ASN A 43 -11.91 -9.81 -1.45
N TYR A 44 -13.10 -9.73 -2.05
CA TYR A 44 -13.26 -9.08 -3.35
C TYR A 44 -12.92 -7.60 -3.30
N GLY A 45 -13.37 -6.88 -2.25
CA GLY A 45 -13.04 -5.47 -2.04
C GLY A 45 -11.55 -5.23 -1.83
N VAL A 46 -10.87 -6.16 -1.14
CA VAL A 46 -9.44 -6.08 -0.82
C VAL A 46 -8.56 -6.53 -1.99
N PHE A 47 -8.92 -7.63 -2.69
CA PHE A 47 -8.02 -8.26 -3.68
C PHE A 47 -8.39 -7.95 -5.14
N MET A 48 -9.59 -7.46 -5.44
CA MET A 48 -10.07 -7.25 -6.81
C MET A 48 -10.30 -5.78 -7.17
N ARG A 49 -10.36 -4.87 -6.20
CA ARG A 49 -10.28 -3.44 -6.49
C ARG A 49 -8.83 -3.11 -6.75
N GLY A 50 -8.48 -2.87 -8.00
CA GLY A 50 -7.19 -2.34 -8.38
C GLY A 50 -6.92 -0.98 -7.71
N LEU A 51 -5.70 -0.49 -7.81
CA LEU A 51 -5.30 0.83 -7.29
C LEU A 51 -6.12 2.00 -7.87
N GLY A 52 -6.88 1.76 -8.95
CA GLY A 52 -7.55 2.81 -9.69
C GLY A 52 -6.57 3.80 -10.34
N VAL A 53 -5.31 3.39 -10.52
CA VAL A 53 -4.27 4.20 -11.15
C VAL A 53 -4.07 3.79 -12.61
N PRO A 54 -3.67 4.71 -13.49
CA PRO A 54 -3.41 4.40 -14.89
C PRO A 54 -2.38 3.29 -15.06
N GLU A 55 -2.65 2.32 -15.95
CA GLU A 55 -1.75 1.19 -16.26
C GLU A 55 -1.28 0.45 -14.98
N GLU A 56 -2.20 0.12 -14.10
CA GLU A 56 -1.90 -0.56 -12.82
C GLU A 56 -1.26 -1.94 -13.01
N ASP A 57 -1.48 -2.59 -14.15
CA ASP A 57 -0.89 -3.86 -14.52
C ASP A 57 0.64 -3.81 -14.64
N ARG A 58 1.19 -2.60 -14.77
CA ARG A 58 2.65 -2.35 -14.82
C ARG A 58 3.25 -2.01 -13.47
N VAL A 59 2.43 -1.85 -12.45
CA VAL A 59 2.88 -1.53 -11.08
C VAL A 59 2.92 -2.82 -10.27
N THR A 60 4.11 -3.16 -9.75
CA THR A 60 4.30 -4.39 -8.98
C THR A 60 4.98 -4.10 -7.65
N MET A 61 4.52 -4.81 -6.62
CA MET A 61 5.18 -4.82 -5.32
C MET A 61 6.50 -5.57 -5.41
N ILE A 62 7.45 -5.15 -4.62
CA ILE A 62 8.77 -5.71 -4.55
C ILE A 62 9.08 -6.03 -3.09
N ALA A 63 9.33 -7.29 -2.81
CA ALA A 63 9.60 -7.76 -1.46
C ALA A 63 10.88 -8.60 -1.41
N ARG A 64 11.39 -8.75 -0.21
CA ARG A 64 12.41 -9.74 0.09
C ARG A 64 11.73 -11.09 0.40
N SER A 65 12.40 -12.17 0.11
CA SER A 65 12.02 -13.50 0.55
C SER A 65 13.26 -14.25 1.06
N ASN A 66 13.03 -15.21 1.94
CA ASN A 66 14.10 -16.13 2.38
C ASN A 66 13.54 -17.55 2.39
N PRO A 67 13.71 -18.30 1.28
CA PRO A 67 13.23 -19.68 1.18
C PRO A 67 13.84 -20.62 2.23
N GLU A 68 15.10 -20.39 2.66
CA GLU A 68 15.76 -21.20 3.70
C GLU A 68 15.05 -21.09 5.06
N LEU A 69 14.42 -19.92 5.34
CA LEU A 69 13.66 -19.66 6.54
C LEU A 69 12.12 -19.82 6.34
N ASN A 70 11.69 -20.30 5.17
CA ASN A 70 10.28 -20.39 4.78
C ASN A 70 9.53 -19.04 4.90
N GLN A 71 10.22 -17.95 4.59
CA GLN A 71 9.68 -16.60 4.57
C GLN A 71 9.51 -16.14 3.12
N GLU A 72 8.30 -16.26 2.61
CA GLU A 72 7.98 -15.88 1.23
C GLU A 72 7.85 -14.36 1.06
N TRP A 73 7.52 -13.64 2.13
CA TRP A 73 7.31 -12.21 2.11
C TRP A 73 7.99 -11.52 3.29
N MET A 74 8.91 -10.63 2.97
CA MET A 74 9.61 -9.81 3.96
C MET A 74 9.63 -8.36 3.49
N SER A 75 9.45 -7.43 4.42
CA SER A 75 9.66 -6.00 4.15
C SER A 75 11.10 -5.72 3.71
N VAL A 76 11.29 -4.63 2.99
CA VAL A 76 12.58 -4.23 2.44
C VAL A 76 13.32 -3.35 3.44
N THR A 77 14.58 -3.67 3.73
CA THR A 77 15.42 -2.81 4.57
C THR A 77 15.77 -1.53 3.82
N GLN A 78 16.08 -0.46 4.54
CA GLN A 78 16.55 0.79 3.93
C GLN A 78 17.74 0.58 2.99
N HIS A 79 18.73 -0.21 3.44
CA HIS A 79 19.92 -0.50 2.64
C HIS A 79 19.58 -1.21 1.34
N ASP A 80 18.72 -2.24 1.41
CA ASP A 80 18.32 -2.97 0.21
C ASP A 80 17.53 -2.10 -0.75
N TYR A 81 16.64 -1.24 -0.23
CA TYR A 81 15.90 -0.28 -1.05
C TYR A 81 16.83 0.64 -1.85
N TYR A 82 17.82 1.23 -1.19
CA TYR A 82 18.76 2.13 -1.86
C TYR A 82 19.63 1.38 -2.87
N ASP A 83 20.13 0.19 -2.51
CA ASP A 83 20.93 -0.63 -3.43
C ASP A 83 20.12 -1.07 -4.65
N TRP A 84 18.86 -1.46 -4.48
CA TRP A 84 17.97 -1.81 -5.57
C TRP A 84 17.64 -0.60 -6.45
N ARG A 85 17.33 0.53 -5.83
CA ARG A 85 17.03 1.78 -6.54
C ARG A 85 18.18 2.22 -7.44
N GLU A 86 19.42 2.06 -6.99
CA GLU A 86 20.63 2.42 -7.73
C GLU A 86 20.98 1.44 -8.84
N GLN A 87 20.71 0.14 -8.66
CA GLN A 87 21.21 -0.92 -9.56
C GLN A 87 20.16 -1.38 -10.59
N GLN A 88 18.87 -1.22 -10.33
CA GLN A 88 17.82 -1.70 -11.22
C GLN A 88 17.71 -0.87 -12.49
N THR A 89 17.34 -1.52 -13.59
CA THR A 89 17.14 -0.90 -14.91
C THR A 89 15.76 -1.19 -15.52
N SER A 90 15.02 -2.15 -14.98
CA SER A 90 13.73 -2.62 -15.49
C SER A 90 12.56 -1.72 -15.12
N PHE A 91 12.67 -0.95 -14.05
CA PHE A 91 11.61 -0.06 -13.59
C PHE A 91 11.90 1.41 -13.95
N LEU A 92 10.86 2.22 -14.10
CA LEU A 92 10.99 3.68 -14.20
C LEU A 92 11.63 4.28 -12.95
N GLY A 93 11.42 3.64 -11.82
CA GLY A 93 11.99 3.93 -10.52
C GLY A 93 11.36 3.02 -9.48
N LEU A 94 11.97 2.92 -8.31
CA LEU A 94 11.38 2.26 -7.15
C LEU A 94 10.86 3.32 -6.19
N ALA A 95 9.64 3.14 -5.71
CA ALA A 95 9.05 3.93 -4.65
C ALA A 95 8.97 3.11 -3.36
N ALA A 96 9.25 3.76 -2.24
CA ALA A 96 9.20 3.17 -0.93
C ALA A 96 8.21 3.91 -0.04
N TYR A 97 7.56 3.17 0.85
CA TYR A 97 6.70 3.75 1.86
C TYR A 97 6.63 2.89 3.12
N TYR A 98 6.27 3.52 4.22
CA TYR A 98 5.72 2.86 5.39
C TYR A 98 4.56 3.70 5.94
N THR A 99 3.72 3.08 6.75
CA THR A 99 2.55 3.72 7.33
C THR A 99 2.75 3.97 8.82
N GLY A 100 2.18 5.03 9.32
CA GLY A 100 2.31 5.38 10.72
C GLY A 100 1.36 6.50 11.12
N THR A 101 1.42 6.89 12.38
CA THR A 101 0.66 8.02 12.88
C THR A 101 1.43 9.31 12.64
N VAL A 102 0.71 10.33 12.17
CA VAL A 102 1.22 11.69 12.02
C VAL A 102 0.40 12.61 12.92
N ASN A 103 1.11 13.31 13.82
CA ASN A 103 0.50 14.36 14.61
C ASN A 103 0.72 15.69 13.86
N LEU A 104 -0.36 16.27 13.40
CA LEU A 104 -0.37 17.54 12.66
C LEU A 104 -0.82 18.64 13.62
N SER A 105 0.03 19.66 13.80
CA SER A 105 -0.28 20.82 14.64
C SER A 105 -0.09 22.11 13.84
N GLY A 106 -0.77 23.15 14.25
CA GLY A 106 -0.74 24.46 13.62
C GLY A 106 -1.76 25.37 14.27
N THR A 107 -2.29 26.34 13.53
CA THR A 107 -3.33 27.27 14.01
C THR A 107 -4.60 26.56 14.47
N GLU A 108 -4.92 25.42 13.86
CA GLU A 108 -6.11 24.61 14.14
C GLU A 108 -5.97 23.63 15.32
N GLY A 109 -4.82 23.71 16.06
CA GLY A 109 -4.54 22.79 17.16
C GLY A 109 -3.93 21.45 16.72
N PRO A 110 -3.54 20.58 17.67
CA PRO A 110 -2.97 19.28 17.39
C PRO A 110 -4.04 18.24 17.05
N GLU A 111 -3.82 17.48 16.01
CA GLU A 111 -4.68 16.38 15.60
C GLU A 111 -3.86 15.22 15.05
N ARG A 112 -4.38 13.99 15.22
CA ARG A 112 -3.72 12.75 14.83
C ARG A 112 -4.35 12.17 13.58
N TYR A 113 -3.51 11.79 12.61
CA TYR A 113 -3.92 11.23 11.33
C TYR A 113 -3.18 9.93 11.01
N ASN A 114 -3.80 9.09 10.18
CA ASN A 114 -3.12 7.99 9.52
C ASN A 114 -2.26 8.55 8.39
N GLY A 115 -0.95 8.47 8.52
CA GLY A 115 0.00 8.99 7.56
C GLY A 115 0.73 7.94 6.77
N GLY A 116 1.11 8.29 5.54
CA GLY A 116 2.09 7.57 4.75
C GLY A 116 3.42 8.33 4.75
N PHE A 117 4.51 7.68 5.13
CA PHE A 117 5.86 8.21 4.93
C PHE A 117 6.37 7.63 3.63
N VAL A 118 6.69 8.47 2.66
CA VAL A 118 6.82 8.04 1.26
C VAL A 118 8.04 8.65 0.57
N SER A 119 8.64 7.92 -0.37
CA SER A 119 9.68 8.48 -1.24
C SER A 119 9.09 9.53 -2.18
N ALA A 120 9.90 10.52 -2.56
CA ALA A 120 9.45 11.68 -3.34
C ALA A 120 8.79 11.31 -4.69
N ASN A 121 9.18 10.20 -5.28
CA ASN A 121 8.67 9.74 -6.57
C ASN A 121 7.38 8.91 -6.51
N ILE A 122 6.74 8.79 -5.34
CA ILE A 122 5.61 7.86 -5.15
C ILE A 122 4.42 8.19 -6.05
N PHE A 123 4.03 9.46 -6.10
CA PHE A 123 2.89 9.90 -6.91
C PHE A 123 3.16 9.77 -8.41
N ASP A 124 4.40 9.99 -8.84
CA ASP A 124 4.82 9.80 -10.23
C ASP A 124 4.74 8.32 -10.63
N GLN A 125 5.20 7.40 -9.74
CA GLN A 125 5.09 5.96 -9.98
C GLN A 125 3.63 5.50 -10.07
N LEU A 126 2.74 6.12 -9.31
CA LEU A 126 1.30 5.87 -9.34
C LEU A 126 0.59 6.64 -10.46
N ARG A 127 1.25 7.61 -11.11
CA ARG A 127 0.67 8.52 -12.11
C ARG A 127 -0.56 9.27 -11.60
N VAL A 128 -0.50 9.69 -10.33
CA VAL A 128 -1.57 10.47 -9.70
C VAL A 128 -1.04 11.87 -9.41
N ALA A 129 -1.68 12.86 -10.01
CA ALA A 129 -1.36 14.26 -9.76
C ALA A 129 -2.14 14.80 -8.54
N ALA A 130 -1.56 15.77 -7.85
CA ALA A 130 -2.28 16.52 -6.82
C ALA A 130 -3.45 17.29 -7.44
N ALA A 131 -4.57 17.35 -6.74
CA ALA A 131 -5.75 18.14 -7.14
C ALA A 131 -5.54 19.64 -6.90
N LEU A 132 -4.70 19.99 -5.92
CA LEU A 132 -4.30 21.38 -5.62
C LEU A 132 -2.81 21.40 -5.29
N GLY A 133 -2.07 22.36 -5.78
CA GLY A 133 -0.64 22.48 -5.57
C GLY A 133 0.18 21.43 -6.32
N THR A 134 1.14 20.81 -5.67
CA THR A 134 2.02 19.79 -6.26
C THR A 134 2.19 18.59 -5.33
N GLY A 135 2.60 17.44 -5.91
CA GLY A 135 3.20 16.34 -5.15
C GLY A 135 4.62 16.67 -4.70
N PHE A 136 5.32 15.68 -4.18
CA PHE A 136 6.73 15.81 -3.82
C PHE A 136 7.60 16.01 -5.07
N ARG A 137 8.71 16.70 -4.89
CA ARG A 137 9.72 16.93 -5.92
C ARG A 137 10.95 16.07 -5.67
N SER A 138 11.69 15.80 -6.70
CA SER A 138 13.00 15.15 -6.56
C SER A 138 13.87 15.91 -5.57
N GLY A 139 14.30 15.23 -4.53
CA GLY A 139 15.11 15.81 -3.45
C GLY A 139 14.34 16.08 -2.15
N ASP A 140 13.02 16.09 -2.14
CA ASP A 140 12.24 16.28 -0.90
C ASP A 140 12.43 15.11 0.10
N ASP A 141 12.85 13.94 -0.41
CA ASP A 141 13.17 12.75 0.36
C ASP A 141 14.66 12.60 0.70
N LEU A 142 15.47 13.63 0.45
CA LEU A 142 16.89 13.59 0.80
C LEU A 142 17.13 13.96 2.27
N PRO A 143 18.16 13.40 2.90
CA PRO A 143 18.57 13.80 4.25
C PRO A 143 18.86 15.29 4.31
N GLY A 144 18.27 15.97 5.31
CA GLY A 144 18.43 17.40 5.52
C GLY A 144 17.53 18.30 4.66
N ALA A 145 16.73 17.74 3.75
CA ALA A 145 15.69 18.51 3.05
C ALA A 145 14.65 19.06 4.05
N PRO A 146 14.02 20.21 3.78
CA PRO A 146 12.89 20.69 4.55
C PRO A 146 11.78 19.62 4.61
N LEU A 147 11.13 19.47 5.77
CA LEU A 147 10.02 18.54 5.87
C LEU A 147 8.83 19.05 5.07
N THR A 148 8.30 18.20 4.21
CA THR A 148 7.17 18.52 3.36
C THR A 148 6.07 17.47 3.52
N LEU A 149 4.83 17.88 3.30
CA LEU A 149 3.69 16.98 3.32
C LEU A 149 2.67 17.34 2.23
N VAL A 150 1.89 16.33 1.86
CA VAL A 150 0.74 16.46 0.96
C VAL A 150 -0.49 15.99 1.73
N LEU A 151 -1.55 16.78 1.72
CA LEU A 151 -2.80 16.48 2.43
C LEU A 151 -3.68 15.54 1.61
N GLY A 152 -4.43 14.68 2.28
CA GLY A 152 -5.58 14.04 1.69
C GLY A 152 -6.77 15.02 1.62
N HIS A 153 -7.67 14.80 0.68
CA HIS A 153 -8.82 15.67 0.44
C HIS A 153 -9.68 15.87 1.70
N GLU A 154 -9.93 14.82 2.46
CA GLU A 154 -10.71 14.91 3.70
C GLU A 154 -10.07 15.81 4.76
N VAL A 155 -8.75 15.76 4.91
CA VAL A 155 -8.04 16.64 5.85
C VAL A 155 -8.12 18.09 5.40
N TRP A 156 -8.00 18.34 4.10
CA TRP A 156 -8.15 19.67 3.53
C TRP A 156 -9.56 20.23 3.74
N VAL A 157 -10.60 19.44 3.50
CA VAL A 157 -12.00 19.86 3.71
C VAL A 157 -12.29 20.09 5.19
N ASN A 158 -11.97 19.12 6.06
CA ASN A 158 -12.43 19.14 7.44
C ASN A 158 -11.59 20.07 8.34
N ARG A 159 -10.27 20.15 8.09
CA ARG A 159 -9.35 20.94 8.92
C ARG A 159 -9.13 22.35 8.37
N TYR A 160 -9.09 22.49 7.06
CA TYR A 160 -8.76 23.76 6.39
C TYR A 160 -9.95 24.37 5.63
N ALA A 161 -11.17 23.86 5.83
CA ALA A 161 -12.42 24.36 5.22
C ALA A 161 -12.32 24.53 3.69
N SER A 162 -11.57 23.65 3.03
CA SER A 162 -11.30 23.70 1.58
C SER A 162 -10.61 24.99 1.12
N ASP A 163 -9.81 25.61 1.98
CA ASP A 163 -9.04 26.81 1.66
C ASP A 163 -8.00 26.52 0.56
N PRO A 164 -8.07 27.15 -0.61
CA PRO A 164 -7.10 26.94 -1.68
C PRO A 164 -5.71 27.53 -1.34
N GLU A 165 -5.62 28.47 -0.40
CA GLU A 165 -4.35 29.04 0.06
C GLU A 165 -3.63 28.16 1.10
N VAL A 166 -4.06 26.90 1.30
CA VAL A 166 -3.40 25.94 2.18
C VAL A 166 -2.00 25.56 1.69
N VAL A 167 -1.77 25.60 0.38
CA VAL A 167 -0.48 25.29 -0.24
C VAL A 167 0.56 26.35 0.15
N GLY A 168 1.71 25.89 0.61
CA GLY A 168 2.78 26.75 1.11
C GLY A 168 2.65 27.15 2.58
N LYS A 169 1.53 26.82 3.24
CA LYS A 169 1.39 27.12 4.69
C LYS A 169 2.36 26.28 5.52
N PRO A 170 3.02 26.89 6.52
CA PRO A 170 3.81 26.17 7.48
C PRO A 170 2.90 25.44 8.49
N VAL A 171 3.29 24.24 8.86
CA VAL A 171 2.64 23.40 9.87
C VAL A 171 3.70 22.68 10.70
N ILE A 172 3.28 22.03 11.78
CA ILE A 172 4.15 21.18 12.60
C ILE A 172 3.73 19.72 12.41
N VAL A 173 4.64 18.89 11.96
CA VAL A 173 4.46 17.45 11.76
C VAL A 173 5.34 16.72 12.77
N ASN A 174 4.74 15.97 13.69
CA ASN A 174 5.45 15.24 14.74
C ASN A 174 6.45 16.10 15.53
N GLY A 175 6.16 17.39 15.73
CA GLY A 175 7.02 18.33 16.44
C GLY A 175 8.05 19.06 15.57
N GLU A 176 8.14 18.76 14.27
CA GLU A 176 9.03 19.40 13.30
C GLU A 176 8.28 20.32 12.35
N ALA A 177 8.89 21.46 12.00
CA ALA A 177 8.33 22.39 11.05
C ALA A 177 8.30 21.78 9.63
N ALA A 178 7.16 21.88 8.99
CA ALA A 178 6.92 21.33 7.65
C ALA A 178 6.13 22.32 6.78
N VAL A 179 6.10 22.08 5.48
CA VAL A 179 5.34 22.89 4.51
C VAL A 179 4.37 21.99 3.73
N ILE A 180 3.13 22.44 3.59
CA ILE A 180 2.12 21.78 2.77
C ILE A 180 2.41 22.06 1.29
N LEU A 181 2.66 21.01 0.49
CA LEU A 181 2.91 21.12 -0.95
C LEU A 181 1.64 21.06 -1.80
N GLY A 182 0.64 20.33 -1.35
CA GLY A 182 -0.57 20.15 -2.12
C GLY A 182 -1.61 19.29 -1.42
N VAL A 183 -2.67 19.01 -2.18
CA VAL A 183 -3.81 18.18 -1.75
C VAL A 183 -4.05 17.11 -2.80
N MET A 184 -4.18 15.85 -2.38
CA MET A 184 -4.49 14.74 -3.27
C MET A 184 -5.98 14.71 -3.65
N PRO A 185 -6.34 14.04 -4.76
CA PRO A 185 -7.73 13.84 -5.15
C PRO A 185 -8.55 13.14 -4.06
N GLU A 186 -9.87 13.36 -4.08
CA GLU A 186 -10.81 12.89 -3.05
C GLU A 186 -10.75 11.37 -2.81
N GLU A 187 -10.56 10.59 -3.86
CA GLU A 187 -10.55 9.12 -3.77
C GLU A 187 -9.17 8.53 -3.48
N PHE A 188 -8.12 9.35 -3.44
CA PHE A 188 -6.75 8.86 -3.24
C PHE A 188 -6.47 8.55 -1.78
N ARG A 189 -6.19 7.28 -1.47
CA ARG A 189 -5.96 6.80 -0.09
C ARG A 189 -4.79 5.84 0.04
N PHE A 190 -3.96 5.76 -0.99
CA PHE A 190 -2.83 4.81 -1.04
C PHE A 190 -1.91 4.94 0.19
N PRO A 191 -1.43 3.82 0.76
CA PRO A 191 -1.64 2.43 0.35
C PRO A 191 -2.96 1.80 0.85
N GLN A 192 -3.64 2.39 1.82
CA GLN A 192 -4.90 1.87 2.38
C GLN A 192 -5.90 3.00 2.66
N ASN A 193 -5.73 3.67 3.80
CA ASN A 193 -6.62 4.73 4.28
C ASN A 193 -5.82 5.93 4.80
N GLN A 194 -4.69 6.23 4.17
CA GLN A 194 -3.88 7.36 4.54
C GLN A 194 -4.61 8.67 4.26
N GLN A 195 -4.48 9.58 5.23
CA GLN A 195 -5.13 10.88 5.22
C GLN A 195 -4.16 12.00 4.84
N LEU A 196 -2.86 11.74 4.92
CA LEU A 196 -1.81 12.63 4.47
C LEU A 196 -0.51 11.85 4.21
N TRP A 197 0.40 12.46 3.46
CA TRP A 197 1.69 11.88 3.12
C TRP A 197 2.81 12.83 3.49
N VAL A 198 3.87 12.28 4.07
CA VAL A 198 5.07 12.99 4.52
C VAL A 198 6.26 12.49 3.73
N ALA A 199 7.13 13.36 3.28
CA ALA A 199 8.35 12.96 2.57
C ALA A 199 9.26 12.14 3.49
N LEU A 200 9.74 11.02 2.97
CA LEU A 200 10.62 10.09 3.65
C LEU A 200 12.04 10.63 3.57
N ARG A 201 12.62 11.03 4.73
CA ARG A 201 13.95 11.63 4.79
C ARG A 201 15.01 10.75 5.45
N ASP A 202 14.75 9.45 5.44
CA ASP A 202 15.67 8.48 6.02
C ASP A 202 16.99 8.41 5.22
N SER A 203 18.09 8.15 5.91
CA SER A 203 19.40 8.06 5.30
C SER A 203 20.09 6.76 5.64
N ARG A 204 20.63 6.11 4.62
CA ARG A 204 21.51 4.94 4.78
C ARG A 204 22.68 5.22 5.73
N SER A 205 23.23 6.43 5.68
CA SER A 205 24.41 6.79 6.46
C SER A 205 24.14 6.96 7.96
N THR A 206 22.89 7.04 8.39
CA THR A 206 22.51 7.16 9.80
C THR A 206 22.32 5.82 10.49
N LEU A 207 22.32 4.71 9.76
CA LEU A 207 22.10 3.37 10.29
C LEU A 207 23.42 2.74 10.70
N ALA A 208 23.43 2.17 11.92
CA ALA A 208 24.61 1.51 12.46
C ALA A 208 24.92 0.20 11.73
N SER A 209 23.92 -0.52 11.27
CA SER A 209 24.07 -1.79 10.59
C SER A 209 23.04 -1.95 9.48
N ARG A 210 23.38 -2.77 8.47
CA ARG A 210 22.48 -3.18 7.41
C ARG A 210 21.36 -4.05 8.01
N GLY A 211 20.15 -3.66 7.87
CA GLY A 211 18.99 -4.32 8.50
C GLY A 211 18.39 -3.52 9.66
N ASP A 212 19.14 -2.56 10.22
CA ASP A 212 18.58 -1.60 11.16
C ASP A 212 17.64 -0.61 10.47
N GLY A 213 16.88 0.10 11.28
CA GLY A 213 15.98 1.16 10.82
C GLY A 213 14.60 0.67 10.36
N THR A 214 13.88 1.59 9.74
CA THR A 214 12.52 1.38 9.28
C THR A 214 12.49 0.38 8.12
N GLN A 215 11.53 -0.54 8.17
CA GLN A 215 11.27 -1.47 7.08
C GLN A 215 10.27 -0.84 6.11
N TYR A 216 10.53 -0.97 4.81
CA TYR A 216 9.71 -0.41 3.76
C TYR A 216 8.86 -1.43 3.03
N SER A 217 7.71 -0.99 2.59
CA SER A 217 7.02 -1.56 1.44
C SER A 217 7.55 -0.86 0.19
N VAL A 218 7.94 -1.62 -0.83
CA VAL A 218 8.55 -1.09 -2.06
C VAL A 218 7.73 -1.55 -3.25
N PHE A 219 7.57 -0.68 -4.22
CA PHE A 219 6.99 -1.01 -5.51
C PHE A 219 7.69 -0.25 -6.63
N GLY A 220 7.49 -0.73 -7.85
CA GLY A 220 7.99 -0.06 -9.04
C GLY A 220 7.05 -0.19 -10.22
N ARG A 221 7.13 0.75 -11.14
CA ARG A 221 6.44 0.68 -12.44
C ARG A 221 7.41 0.20 -13.49
N LEU A 222 7.06 -0.88 -14.17
CA LEU A 222 7.86 -1.42 -15.27
C LEU A 222 8.01 -0.40 -16.41
N LYS A 223 9.20 -0.34 -17.00
CA LYS A 223 9.45 0.42 -18.23
C LYS A 223 8.70 -0.18 -19.41
N ASP A 224 8.49 0.64 -20.45
CA ASP A 224 7.85 0.18 -21.68
C ASP A 224 8.62 -0.98 -22.31
N GLY A 225 7.90 -2.04 -22.67
CA GLY A 225 8.49 -3.24 -23.28
C GLY A 225 9.20 -4.18 -22.34
N VAL A 226 9.30 -3.87 -21.06
CA VAL A 226 9.89 -4.78 -20.04
C VAL A 226 8.79 -5.67 -19.48
N THR A 227 9.03 -6.98 -19.47
CA THR A 227 8.13 -7.95 -18.87
C THR A 227 8.45 -8.14 -17.39
N LEU A 228 7.47 -8.61 -16.60
CA LEU A 228 7.69 -8.94 -15.20
C LEU A 228 8.80 -9.97 -15.02
N ASP A 229 8.83 -11.02 -15.84
CA ASP A 229 9.88 -12.06 -15.81
C ASP A 229 11.30 -11.52 -16.07
N GLN A 230 11.42 -10.47 -16.88
CA GLN A 230 12.71 -9.81 -17.09
C GLN A 230 13.14 -9.03 -15.86
N ALA A 231 12.21 -8.28 -15.26
CA ALA A 231 12.46 -7.53 -14.03
C ALA A 231 12.79 -8.47 -12.86
N GLU A 232 12.08 -9.57 -12.72
CA GLU A 232 12.36 -10.58 -11.68
C GLU A 232 13.77 -11.18 -11.82
N ARG A 233 14.18 -11.52 -13.03
CA ARG A 233 15.55 -12.02 -13.27
C ARG A 233 16.61 -10.99 -12.93
N GLU A 234 16.41 -9.72 -13.31
CA GLU A 234 17.32 -8.65 -12.96
C GLU A 234 17.43 -8.48 -11.43
N MET A 235 16.29 -8.41 -10.76
CA MET A 235 16.25 -8.22 -9.30
C MET A 235 16.85 -9.42 -8.56
N ALA A 236 16.66 -10.64 -9.06
CA ALA A 236 17.29 -11.83 -8.51
C ALA A 236 18.83 -11.78 -8.62
N LEU A 237 19.36 -11.27 -9.75
CA LEU A 237 20.81 -11.05 -9.91
C LEU A 237 21.33 -9.97 -8.94
N ILE A 238 20.58 -8.90 -8.72
CA ILE A 238 20.94 -7.87 -7.74
C ILE A 238 20.95 -8.48 -6.33
N ALA A 239 19.92 -9.24 -5.97
CA ALA A 239 19.84 -9.91 -4.66
C ALA A 239 21.00 -10.88 -4.44
N GLY A 240 21.39 -11.66 -5.47
CA GLY A 240 22.56 -12.54 -5.43
C GLY A 240 23.86 -11.79 -5.14
N ARG A 241 24.11 -10.68 -5.85
CA ARG A 241 25.29 -9.82 -5.58
C ARG A 241 25.29 -9.25 -4.17
N LEU A 242 24.12 -8.85 -3.66
CA LEU A 242 24.00 -8.33 -2.28
C LEU A 242 24.21 -9.43 -1.25
N ALA A 243 23.79 -10.68 -1.51
CA ALA A 243 24.05 -11.82 -0.63
C ALA A 243 25.54 -12.15 -0.55
N GLU A 244 26.29 -12.03 -1.65
CA GLU A 244 27.75 -12.20 -1.68
C GLU A 244 28.47 -11.05 -0.95
N ALA A 245 28.04 -9.80 -1.18
CA ALA A 245 28.65 -8.62 -0.56
C ALA A 245 28.33 -8.49 0.94
N TYR A 246 27.15 -8.96 1.35
CA TYR A 246 26.64 -8.80 2.73
C TYR A 246 26.09 -10.13 3.28
N PRO A 247 26.93 -11.15 3.47
CA PRO A 247 26.46 -12.50 3.83
C PRO A 247 25.82 -12.60 5.22
N VAL A 248 26.06 -11.63 6.10
CA VAL A 248 25.45 -11.61 7.45
C VAL A 248 23.95 -11.26 7.38
N THR A 249 23.57 -10.32 6.50
CA THR A 249 22.21 -9.76 6.45
C THR A 249 21.39 -10.21 5.25
N ASN A 250 22.06 -10.63 4.18
CA ASN A 250 21.43 -10.95 2.90
C ASN A 250 21.60 -12.41 2.45
N ARG A 251 22.24 -13.26 3.28
CA ARG A 251 22.36 -14.71 2.95
C ARG A 251 20.99 -15.36 2.86
N GLY A 252 20.74 -16.09 1.79
CA GLY A 252 19.45 -16.72 1.54
C GLY A 252 18.32 -15.76 1.18
N VAL A 253 18.57 -14.45 1.19
CA VAL A 253 17.58 -13.44 0.77
C VAL A 253 17.54 -13.41 -0.75
N SER A 254 16.36 -13.62 -1.29
CA SER A 254 16.05 -13.51 -2.70
C SER A 254 14.98 -12.43 -2.93
N PHE A 255 14.80 -12.09 -4.17
CA PHE A 255 13.72 -11.22 -4.62
C PHE A 255 12.43 -12.01 -4.79
N HIS A 256 11.33 -11.43 -4.37
CA HIS A 256 9.99 -11.94 -4.60
C HIS A 256 9.08 -10.82 -5.11
N SER A 257 8.41 -11.07 -6.23
CA SER A 257 7.39 -10.20 -6.78
C SER A 257 6.06 -10.96 -6.87
N PRO A 258 5.33 -11.07 -5.77
CA PRO A 258 4.19 -11.98 -5.73
C PRO A 258 2.90 -11.42 -6.27
N MET A 259 2.77 -10.10 -6.39
CA MET A 259 1.47 -9.50 -6.68
C MET A 259 1.59 -8.17 -7.42
N ARG A 260 0.62 -7.95 -8.31
CA ARG A 260 0.15 -6.61 -8.64
C ARG A 260 -0.24 -5.91 -7.34
N ILE A 261 0.03 -4.63 -7.24
CA ILE A 261 -0.42 -3.86 -6.07
C ILE A 261 -1.94 -3.89 -6.05
N VAL A 262 -2.49 -4.40 -4.97
CA VAL A 262 -3.92 -4.32 -4.66
C VAL A 262 -4.03 -3.41 -3.44
N CYS A 263 -4.91 -2.41 -3.49
CA CYS A 263 -5.25 -1.66 -2.28
C CYS A 263 -5.90 -2.62 -1.26
N LEU A 264 -5.28 -2.76 -0.10
CA LEU A 264 -5.86 -3.45 1.05
C LEU A 264 -6.88 -2.56 1.76
#